data_ad0997e27f708b909ec1a12dd16efa4e
#
_entry.id   ad0997e27f708b909ec1a12dd16efa4e
#
_cell.length_a   1.000
_cell.length_b   1.000
_cell.length_c   1.000
_cell.angle_alpha   90.00
_cell.angle_beta   90.00
_cell.angle_gamma   90.00
#
_symmetry.space_group_name_H-M   'P 1'
#
loop_
_entity.id
_entity.type
_entity.pdbx_description
1 polymer ?
#
loop_
_entity_poly.entity_id
_entity_poly.type
_entity_poly.pdbx_seq_one_letter_code
_entity_poly.pdbx_strand_id
1 'polypeptide(L)'
;MRNSIYESRSIYKCLREIKLCEKLSHIAIKHIMTILITMYSVGYRGKTVDFSRNSPHHRTAIAHFLNQGKWDDKAVEKILKQAVIERIYGEAERTGQPILCIVDDTIASKTKPSSQALHPIQDAGFHYSHLKKKQDYGHQAVSMLLSCNGIVLQYAVVLYDKKTASKIQIICDLAEELPEAPVKSWFLCDSWYTSGKVMDAFLAKGFDTTAALKTNRVIFPRGIRQQIGEFAKYLRKSDNNVRLVTVGSRQFYVYRYEGSLNGVDSAVVLLCYPKDSFQKVGTLTAFLSTDCSLSTQQILDLYSLRWQIEVFFRRCKSQLAFDQYQIRSSLGIRRFWLLTSLAYFFCCSVPAETPSFLAGLTFFRNQISKERISFIYFAGLHHADLDDLLALVA
;
A
#
# COMPACT_ATOMS: atom_id res chain seq x y z
N MET A 1 -30.88 -15.87 3.53
CA MET A 1 -30.70 -14.71 2.62
C MET A 1 -31.54 -14.94 1.40
N ARG A 2 -32.43 -14.02 1.00
CA ARG A 2 -33.03 -14.06 -0.35
C ARG A 2 -31.88 -13.87 -1.34
N ASN A 3 -31.69 -14.82 -2.26
CA ASN A 3 -30.71 -14.68 -3.32
C ASN A 3 -31.09 -13.44 -4.14
N SER A 4 -30.18 -12.52 -4.29
CA SER A 4 -30.37 -11.29 -5.07
C SER A 4 -29.18 -11.13 -6.01
N ILE A 5 -29.41 -10.63 -7.20
CA ILE A 5 -28.36 -10.27 -8.18
C ILE A 5 -27.34 -9.26 -7.60
N TYR A 6 -27.71 -8.54 -6.53
CA TYR A 6 -26.89 -7.55 -5.85
C TYR A 6 -26.12 -8.10 -4.64
N GLU A 7 -26.17 -9.43 -4.40
CA GLU A 7 -25.47 -10.09 -3.31
C GLU A 7 -24.46 -11.10 -3.86
N SER A 8 -23.34 -11.26 -3.16
CA SER A 8 -22.33 -12.27 -3.48
C SER A 8 -22.03 -13.12 -2.27
N ARG A 9 -22.27 -14.44 -2.41
CA ARG A 9 -21.97 -15.41 -1.36
C ARG A 9 -20.49 -15.52 -1.08
N SER A 10 -19.65 -15.43 -2.10
CA SER A 10 -18.21 -15.49 -1.98
C SER A 10 -17.66 -14.31 -1.18
N ILE A 11 -18.12 -13.07 -1.47
CA ILE A 11 -17.74 -11.89 -0.70
C ILE A 11 -18.27 -11.96 0.73
N TYR A 12 -19.55 -12.37 0.91
CA TYR A 12 -20.14 -12.52 2.24
C TYR A 12 -19.38 -13.54 3.10
N LYS A 13 -18.90 -14.63 2.49
CA LYS A 13 -18.06 -15.61 3.18
C LYS A 13 -16.77 -14.96 3.70
N CYS A 14 -16.06 -14.17 2.85
CA CYS A 14 -14.86 -13.45 3.27
C CYS A 14 -15.14 -12.46 4.42
N LEU A 15 -16.24 -11.71 4.36
CA LEU A 15 -16.64 -10.80 5.45
C LEU A 15 -16.91 -11.52 6.78
N ARG A 16 -17.46 -12.74 6.72
CA ARG A 16 -17.66 -13.61 7.89
C ARG A 16 -16.35 -14.17 8.44
N GLU A 17 -15.47 -14.64 7.57
CA GLU A 17 -14.18 -15.23 7.94
C GLU A 17 -13.32 -14.26 8.77
N ILE A 18 -13.33 -12.98 8.43
CA ILE A 18 -12.67 -11.94 9.23
C ILE A 18 -13.56 -11.34 10.32
N LYS A 19 -14.73 -11.94 10.61
CA LYS A 19 -15.67 -11.55 11.69
C LYS A 19 -16.27 -10.14 11.57
N LEU A 20 -16.26 -9.53 10.41
CA LEU A 20 -16.91 -8.21 10.20
C LEU A 20 -18.42 -8.27 10.38
N CYS A 21 -19.06 -9.39 10.03
CA CYS A 21 -20.50 -9.58 10.21
C CYS A 21 -20.95 -9.60 11.68
N GLU A 22 -20.04 -9.79 12.63
CA GLU A 22 -20.32 -9.76 14.07
C GLU A 22 -20.25 -8.32 14.65
N LYS A 23 -19.58 -7.42 13.96
CA LYS A 23 -19.31 -6.04 14.43
C LYS A 23 -20.16 -4.98 13.75
N LEU A 24 -20.70 -5.27 12.59
CA LEU A 24 -21.46 -4.32 11.79
C LEU A 24 -22.91 -4.74 11.62
N SER A 25 -23.80 -3.76 11.49
CA SER A 25 -25.19 -4.02 11.16
C SER A 25 -25.33 -4.67 9.78
N HIS A 26 -26.39 -5.44 9.58
CA HIS A 26 -26.72 -6.07 8.31
C HIS A 26 -26.79 -5.04 7.14
N ILE A 27 -27.28 -3.83 7.41
CA ILE A 27 -27.35 -2.73 6.43
C ILE A 27 -25.93 -2.29 6.03
N ALA A 28 -25.03 -2.11 7.00
CA ALA A 28 -23.64 -1.75 6.73
C ALA A 28 -22.92 -2.84 5.91
N ILE A 29 -23.13 -4.11 6.26
CA ILE A 29 -22.57 -5.25 5.50
C ILE A 29 -23.08 -5.25 4.06
N LYS A 30 -24.38 -4.98 3.82
CA LYS A 30 -24.92 -4.87 2.45
C LYS A 30 -24.28 -3.76 1.66
N HIS A 31 -24.08 -2.57 2.23
CA HIS A 31 -23.40 -1.47 1.54
C HIS A 31 -21.93 -1.79 1.26
N ILE A 32 -21.21 -2.37 2.21
CA ILE A 32 -19.83 -2.82 1.99
C ILE A 32 -19.78 -3.85 0.85
N MET A 33 -20.68 -4.84 0.86
CA MET A 33 -20.76 -5.84 -0.20
C MET A 33 -21.04 -5.23 -1.57
N THR A 34 -21.97 -4.27 -1.67
CA THR A 34 -22.23 -3.51 -2.90
C THR A 34 -20.97 -2.79 -3.40
N ILE A 35 -20.22 -2.15 -2.50
CA ILE A 35 -18.98 -1.44 -2.85
C ILE A 35 -17.93 -2.44 -3.36
N LEU A 36 -17.75 -3.58 -2.70
CA LEU A 36 -16.79 -4.61 -3.10
C LEU A 36 -17.18 -5.25 -4.45
N ILE A 37 -18.46 -5.61 -4.65
CA ILE A 37 -18.97 -6.11 -5.94
C ILE A 37 -18.64 -5.11 -7.05
N THR A 38 -18.90 -3.84 -6.81
CA THR A 38 -18.64 -2.79 -7.79
C THR A 38 -17.15 -2.61 -8.07
N MET A 39 -16.30 -2.61 -7.04
CA MET A 39 -14.84 -2.52 -7.20
C MET A 39 -14.27 -3.68 -8.02
N TYR A 40 -14.86 -4.86 -7.92
CA TYR A 40 -14.45 -6.03 -8.70
C TYR A 40 -15.06 -6.05 -10.12
N SER A 41 -16.12 -5.30 -10.38
CA SER A 41 -16.78 -5.29 -11.67
C SER A 41 -15.88 -4.71 -12.77
N VAL A 42 -16.00 -5.24 -13.98
CA VAL A 42 -15.32 -4.72 -15.16
C VAL A 42 -15.85 -3.31 -15.47
N GLY A 43 -14.94 -2.37 -15.77
CA GLY A 43 -15.33 -1.00 -16.12
C GLY A 43 -15.56 -0.08 -14.93
N TYR A 44 -15.33 -0.52 -13.69
CA TYR A 44 -15.37 0.35 -12.51
C TYR A 44 -14.35 1.51 -12.63
N ARG A 45 -14.81 2.74 -12.40
CA ARG A 45 -14.02 3.97 -12.56
C ARG A 45 -14.02 4.89 -11.33
N GLY A 46 -14.43 4.39 -10.18
CA GLY A 46 -14.43 5.16 -8.93
C GLY A 46 -15.56 6.18 -8.79
N LYS A 47 -16.53 6.19 -9.68
CA LYS A 47 -17.67 7.11 -9.62
C LYS A 47 -18.75 6.55 -8.70
N THR A 48 -19.45 7.44 -7.98
CA THR A 48 -20.57 7.03 -7.11
C THR A 48 -21.72 6.41 -7.90
N VAL A 49 -21.90 6.79 -9.18
CA VAL A 49 -22.89 6.20 -10.06
C VAL A 49 -22.57 4.73 -10.39
N ASP A 50 -21.31 4.31 -10.37
CA ASP A 50 -20.96 2.92 -10.62
C ASP A 50 -21.53 1.98 -9.54
N PHE A 51 -21.68 2.47 -8.30
CA PHE A 51 -22.27 1.69 -7.22
C PHE A 51 -23.77 1.43 -7.41
N SER A 52 -24.52 2.36 -8.01
CA SER A 52 -25.96 2.17 -8.24
C SER A 52 -26.25 1.08 -9.27
N ARG A 53 -25.33 0.79 -10.18
CA ARG A 53 -25.45 -0.31 -11.15
C ARG A 53 -25.38 -1.69 -10.51
N ASN A 54 -24.84 -1.78 -9.30
CA ASN A 54 -24.66 -3.02 -8.55
C ASN A 54 -25.47 -3.01 -7.24
N SER A 55 -26.53 -2.20 -7.15
CA SER A 55 -27.31 -2.00 -5.93
C SER A 55 -28.78 -1.73 -6.26
N PRO A 56 -29.73 -2.25 -5.46
CA PRO A 56 -31.12 -1.85 -5.56
C PRO A 56 -31.36 -0.41 -5.05
N HIS A 57 -30.33 0.24 -4.51
CA HIS A 57 -30.42 1.57 -3.94
C HIS A 57 -29.87 2.63 -4.88
N HIS A 58 -30.48 3.81 -4.82
CA HIS A 58 -29.96 4.97 -5.55
C HIS A 58 -28.54 5.35 -5.07
N ARG A 59 -27.73 5.93 -5.96
CA ARG A 59 -26.33 6.34 -5.70
C ARG A 59 -26.15 7.19 -4.43
N THR A 60 -27.18 7.95 -4.03
CA THR A 60 -27.13 8.77 -2.82
C THR A 60 -27.04 7.95 -1.55
N ALA A 61 -27.58 6.73 -1.52
CA ALA A 61 -27.49 5.86 -0.35
C ALA A 61 -26.03 5.44 -0.07
N ILE A 62 -25.27 5.09 -1.11
CA ILE A 62 -23.85 4.75 -0.97
C ILE A 62 -23.02 6.01 -0.64
N ALA A 63 -23.34 7.14 -1.29
CA ALA A 63 -22.68 8.41 -0.94
C ALA A 63 -22.92 8.79 0.52
N HIS A 64 -24.15 8.65 1.02
CA HIS A 64 -24.48 8.88 2.42
C HIS A 64 -23.75 7.89 3.33
N PHE A 65 -23.73 6.59 3.00
CA PHE A 65 -23.01 5.56 3.76
C PHE A 65 -21.52 5.90 3.95
N LEU A 66 -20.85 6.35 2.90
CA LEU A 66 -19.44 6.74 2.96
C LEU A 66 -19.23 8.06 3.73
N ASN A 67 -20.06 9.07 3.50
CA ASN A 67 -19.81 10.43 4.00
C ASN A 67 -20.40 10.70 5.39
N GLN A 68 -21.54 10.05 5.74
CA GLN A 68 -22.35 10.40 6.93
C GLN A 68 -22.87 9.16 7.67
N GLY A 69 -22.80 7.97 7.06
CA GLY A 69 -23.33 6.75 7.65
C GLY A 69 -22.72 6.47 9.03
N LYS A 70 -23.58 6.07 9.97
CA LYS A 70 -23.19 5.73 11.35
C LYS A 70 -22.80 4.25 11.40
N TRP A 71 -21.62 3.93 10.88
CA TRP A 71 -21.04 2.59 11.02
C TRP A 71 -19.60 2.70 11.54
N ASP A 72 -19.15 1.68 12.25
CA ASP A 72 -17.86 1.68 12.92
C ASP A 72 -16.72 1.33 11.94
N ASP A 73 -16.24 2.35 11.22
CA ASP A 73 -15.09 2.22 10.31
C ASP A 73 -13.77 1.94 11.05
N LYS A 74 -13.65 2.38 12.31
CA LYS A 74 -12.47 2.07 13.13
C LYS A 74 -12.42 0.59 13.50
N ALA A 75 -13.58 -0.04 13.80
CA ALA A 75 -13.63 -1.47 14.02
C ALA A 75 -13.23 -2.25 12.75
N VAL A 76 -13.69 -1.80 11.57
CA VAL A 76 -13.28 -2.41 10.28
C VAL A 76 -11.77 -2.29 10.07
N GLU A 77 -11.19 -1.12 10.32
CA GLU A 77 -9.75 -0.91 10.22
C GLU A 77 -8.96 -1.82 11.16
N LYS A 78 -9.37 -1.89 12.43
CA LYS A 78 -8.74 -2.76 13.43
C LYS A 78 -8.80 -4.24 13.03
N ILE A 79 -9.95 -4.70 12.57
CA ILE A 79 -10.13 -6.10 12.13
C ILE A 79 -9.26 -6.39 10.91
N LEU A 80 -9.21 -5.47 9.94
CA LEU A 80 -8.37 -5.65 8.76
C LEU A 80 -6.88 -5.69 9.12
N LYS A 81 -6.39 -4.76 9.97
CA LYS A 81 -5.02 -4.77 10.49
C LYS A 81 -4.69 -6.09 11.16
N GLN A 82 -5.59 -6.60 12.03
CA GLN A 82 -5.42 -7.87 12.71
C GLN A 82 -5.34 -9.04 11.71
N ALA A 83 -6.22 -9.09 10.73
CA ALA A 83 -6.21 -10.13 9.70
C ALA A 83 -4.92 -10.10 8.85
N VAL A 84 -4.38 -8.90 8.58
CA VAL A 84 -3.08 -8.74 7.89
C VAL A 84 -1.94 -9.28 8.76
N ILE A 85 -1.92 -8.94 10.06
CA ILE A 85 -0.92 -9.45 11.01
C ILE A 85 -0.99 -10.97 11.07
N GLU A 86 -2.16 -11.55 11.33
CA GLU A 86 -2.34 -13.01 11.42
C GLU A 86 -1.83 -13.72 10.15
N ARG A 87 -2.10 -13.16 8.99
CA ARG A 87 -1.68 -13.75 7.73
C ARG A 87 -0.18 -13.66 7.48
N ILE A 88 0.43 -12.50 7.73
CA ILE A 88 1.85 -12.24 7.42
C ILE A 88 2.76 -12.84 8.51
N TYR A 89 2.43 -12.65 9.78
CA TYR A 89 3.22 -13.18 10.88
C TYR A 89 3.10 -14.70 10.94
N GLY A 90 1.89 -15.26 10.77
CA GLY A 90 1.71 -16.71 10.67
C GLY A 90 2.46 -17.34 9.49
N GLU A 91 2.58 -16.63 8.34
CA GLU A 91 3.40 -17.10 7.23
C GLU A 91 4.89 -17.05 7.57
N ALA A 92 5.35 -16.01 8.28
CA ALA A 92 6.73 -15.89 8.72
C ALA A 92 7.11 -16.99 9.74
N GLU A 93 6.26 -17.24 10.72
CA GLU A 93 6.45 -18.34 11.69
C GLU A 93 6.48 -19.71 11.01
N ARG A 94 5.57 -19.94 10.05
CA ARG A 94 5.46 -21.21 9.32
C ARG A 94 6.66 -21.48 8.42
N THR A 95 7.25 -20.44 7.79
CA THR A 95 8.28 -20.59 6.74
C THR A 95 9.67 -20.21 7.20
N GLY A 96 9.81 -19.49 8.32
CA GLY A 96 11.07 -18.86 8.71
C GLY A 96 11.51 -17.70 7.81
N GLN A 97 10.65 -17.30 6.84
CA GLN A 97 10.95 -16.22 5.91
C GLN A 97 10.72 -14.85 6.56
N PRO A 98 11.54 -13.84 6.22
CA PRO A 98 11.45 -12.53 6.83
C PRO A 98 10.14 -11.80 6.49
N ILE A 99 9.72 -10.96 7.44
CA ILE A 99 8.71 -9.94 7.18
C ILE A 99 9.40 -8.69 6.63
N LEU A 100 8.89 -8.16 5.54
CA LEU A 100 9.27 -6.87 5.00
C LEU A 100 8.16 -5.87 5.32
N CYS A 101 8.49 -4.85 6.09
CA CYS A 101 7.61 -3.70 6.30
C CYS A 101 8.02 -2.60 5.32
N ILE A 102 7.13 -2.23 4.39
CA ILE A 102 7.46 -1.31 3.29
C ILE A 102 6.58 -0.08 3.38
N VAL A 103 7.20 1.09 3.39
CA VAL A 103 6.50 2.37 3.50
C VAL A 103 6.79 3.25 2.30
N ASP A 104 5.74 3.87 1.79
CA ASP A 104 5.82 4.92 0.78
C ASP A 104 4.53 5.75 0.76
N ASP A 105 4.51 6.84 0.01
CA ASP A 105 3.30 7.62 -0.19
C ASP A 105 2.97 7.82 -1.67
N THR A 106 1.70 8.10 -1.94
CA THR A 106 1.23 8.38 -3.29
C THR A 106 0.22 9.51 -3.32
N ILE A 107 0.16 10.23 -4.44
CA ILE A 107 -0.81 11.31 -4.64
C ILE A 107 -1.99 10.79 -5.46
N ALA A 108 -3.20 10.98 -4.92
CA ALA A 108 -4.45 10.87 -5.65
C ALA A 108 -4.79 12.25 -6.22
N SER A 109 -4.32 12.51 -7.44
CA SER A 109 -4.44 13.81 -8.11
C SER A 109 -5.91 14.19 -8.32
N LYS A 110 -6.22 15.46 -8.09
CA LYS A 110 -7.56 16.04 -8.27
C LYS A 110 -7.46 17.37 -9.03
N THR A 111 -8.53 17.73 -9.70
CA THR A 111 -8.67 19.09 -10.23
C THR A 111 -8.96 20.05 -9.06
N LYS A 112 -8.15 21.11 -8.93
CA LYS A 112 -8.41 22.14 -7.92
C LYS A 112 -9.75 22.80 -8.21
N PRO A 113 -10.69 22.81 -7.25
CA PRO A 113 -11.96 23.51 -7.44
C PRO A 113 -11.76 25.03 -7.53
N SER A 114 -12.73 25.73 -8.11
CA SER A 114 -12.80 27.19 -8.07
C SER A 114 -12.76 27.69 -6.63
N SER A 115 -12.23 28.90 -6.42
CA SER A 115 -12.28 29.58 -5.11
C SER A 115 -13.71 29.85 -4.62
N GLN A 116 -14.67 29.90 -5.55
CA GLN A 116 -16.10 30.11 -5.27
C GLN A 116 -16.87 28.79 -5.07
N ALA A 117 -16.20 27.64 -5.04
CA ALA A 117 -16.87 26.35 -4.85
C ALA A 117 -17.53 26.28 -3.47
N LEU A 118 -18.84 26.04 -3.43
CA LEU A 118 -19.63 25.90 -2.20
C LEU A 118 -19.17 24.74 -1.32
N HIS A 119 -18.68 23.68 -1.96
CA HIS A 119 -18.21 22.46 -1.28
C HIS A 119 -16.80 22.11 -1.79
N PRO A 120 -15.73 22.70 -1.23
CA PRO A 120 -14.37 22.36 -1.58
C PRO A 120 -14.05 20.91 -1.20
N ILE A 121 -13.00 20.36 -1.80
CA ILE A 121 -12.50 19.04 -1.44
C ILE A 121 -11.75 19.18 -0.11
N GLN A 122 -12.19 18.47 0.93
CA GLN A 122 -11.57 18.50 2.25
C GLN A 122 -10.20 17.83 2.23
N ASP A 123 -9.24 18.36 2.99
CA ASP A 123 -7.87 17.84 3.17
C ASP A 123 -7.08 17.63 1.85
N ALA A 124 -7.55 18.20 0.74
CA ALA A 124 -6.77 18.25 -0.49
C ALA A 124 -5.81 19.45 -0.46
N GLY A 125 -4.59 19.21 -0.94
CA GLY A 125 -3.55 20.22 -0.97
C GLY A 125 -2.60 20.07 -2.14
N PHE A 126 -1.62 20.98 -2.23
CA PHE A 126 -0.52 20.84 -3.17
C PHE A 126 0.60 20.00 -2.57
N HIS A 127 1.03 19.00 -3.31
CA HIS A 127 2.12 18.10 -2.97
C HIS A 127 3.10 18.03 -4.14
N TYR A 128 4.40 18.00 -3.86
CA TYR A 128 5.38 17.85 -4.93
C TYR A 128 5.38 16.41 -5.45
N SER A 129 5.06 16.24 -6.72
CA SER A 129 5.11 14.96 -7.40
C SER A 129 6.46 14.76 -8.07
N HIS A 130 7.29 13.85 -7.57
CA HIS A 130 8.55 13.48 -8.19
C HIS A 130 8.37 12.90 -9.60
N LEU A 131 7.29 12.16 -9.82
CA LEU A 131 6.94 11.59 -11.11
C LEU A 131 6.61 12.68 -12.15
N LYS A 132 5.80 13.68 -11.77
CA LYS A 132 5.40 14.79 -12.64
C LYS A 132 6.40 15.96 -12.62
N LYS A 133 7.38 15.95 -11.70
CA LYS A 133 8.35 17.03 -11.45
C LYS A 133 7.71 18.40 -11.25
N LYS A 134 6.52 18.43 -10.62
CA LYS A 134 5.75 19.64 -10.33
C LYS A 134 4.85 19.48 -9.15
N GLN A 135 4.28 20.59 -8.68
CA GLN A 135 3.20 20.58 -7.69
C GLN A 135 1.94 19.94 -8.29
N ASP A 136 1.36 19.01 -7.55
CA ASP A 136 0.15 18.29 -7.92
C ASP A 136 -0.90 18.49 -6.82
N TYR A 137 -2.11 18.88 -7.21
CA TYR A 137 -3.20 19.09 -6.27
C TYR A 137 -3.97 17.79 -6.05
N GLY A 138 -4.22 17.43 -4.81
CA GLY A 138 -4.96 16.22 -4.48
C GLY A 138 -4.78 15.80 -3.04
N HIS A 139 -5.08 14.52 -2.77
CA HIS A 139 -4.84 13.88 -1.48
C HIS A 139 -3.55 13.07 -1.53
N GLN A 140 -2.82 13.08 -0.44
CA GLN A 140 -1.64 12.22 -0.29
C GLN A 140 -1.96 11.09 0.67
N ALA A 141 -1.75 9.86 0.21
CA ALA A 141 -1.92 8.65 0.99
C ALA A 141 -0.55 8.12 1.43
N VAL A 142 -0.32 8.06 2.73
CA VAL A 142 0.83 7.33 3.31
C VAL A 142 0.40 5.90 3.54
N SER A 143 1.13 4.93 2.99
CA SER A 143 0.80 3.52 3.09
C SER A 143 1.93 2.70 3.68
N MET A 144 1.55 1.71 4.49
CA MET A 144 2.43 0.68 5.01
C MET A 144 1.96 -0.68 4.50
N LEU A 145 2.88 -1.42 3.88
CA LEU A 145 2.67 -2.80 3.48
C LEU A 145 3.45 -3.73 4.39
N LEU A 146 2.90 -4.92 4.63
CA LEU A 146 3.62 -6.06 5.16
C LEU A 146 3.72 -7.13 4.09
N SER A 147 4.89 -7.72 3.94
CA SER A 147 5.15 -8.77 2.96
C SER A 147 5.96 -9.90 3.57
N CYS A 148 5.58 -11.14 3.28
CA CYS A 148 6.33 -12.34 3.63
C CYS A 148 6.10 -13.41 2.57
N ASN A 149 7.15 -14.07 2.13
CA ASN A 149 7.09 -15.21 1.20
C ASN A 149 6.21 -14.95 -0.04
N GLY A 150 6.32 -13.76 -0.66
CA GLY A 150 5.54 -13.37 -1.85
C GLY A 150 4.12 -12.88 -1.57
N ILE A 151 3.60 -13.04 -0.35
CA ILE A 151 2.32 -12.44 0.07
C ILE A 151 2.58 -10.97 0.39
N VAL A 152 1.83 -10.06 -0.22
CA VAL A 152 1.96 -8.60 -0.02
C VAL A 152 0.59 -8.03 0.34
N LEU A 153 0.45 -7.50 1.55
CA LEU A 153 -0.80 -6.97 2.08
C LEU A 153 -0.62 -5.54 2.58
N GLN A 154 -1.65 -4.72 2.42
CA GLN A 154 -1.67 -3.38 2.99
C GLN A 154 -2.09 -3.45 4.46
N TYR A 155 -1.18 -3.05 5.35
CA TYR A 155 -1.45 -2.93 6.78
C TYR A 155 -2.22 -1.65 7.10
N ALA A 156 -1.80 -0.52 6.53
CA ALA A 156 -2.42 0.77 6.77
C ALA A 156 -2.38 1.69 5.56
N VAL A 157 -3.39 2.56 5.47
CA VAL A 157 -3.42 3.73 4.59
C VAL A 157 -3.93 4.93 5.36
N VAL A 158 -3.15 6.01 5.38
CA VAL A 158 -3.47 7.23 6.12
C VAL A 158 -3.60 8.39 5.15
N LEU A 159 -4.73 9.09 5.23
CA LEU A 159 -4.90 10.37 4.54
C LEU A 159 -4.01 11.42 5.23
N TYR A 160 -2.96 11.83 4.52
CA TYR A 160 -2.00 12.77 5.03
C TYR A 160 -2.56 14.19 5.05
N ASP A 161 -2.61 14.78 6.23
CA ASP A 161 -2.81 16.21 6.44
C ASP A 161 -1.64 16.79 7.24
N LYS A 162 -0.86 17.65 6.60
CA LYS A 162 0.31 18.30 7.22
C LYS A 162 -0.01 19.16 8.45
N LYS A 163 -1.29 19.50 8.65
CA LYS A 163 -1.74 20.28 9.82
C LYS A 163 -1.91 19.41 11.06
N THR A 164 -2.16 18.13 10.89
CA THR A 164 -2.43 17.19 11.99
C THR A 164 -1.17 16.44 12.45
N ALA A 165 -0.40 15.91 11.52
CA ALA A 165 0.82 15.17 11.84
C ALA A 165 1.83 15.22 10.69
N SER A 166 3.12 15.05 10.99
CA SER A 166 4.13 14.82 9.96
C SER A 166 4.06 13.37 9.48
N LYS A 167 4.50 13.10 8.23
CA LYS A 167 4.61 11.73 7.73
C LYS A 167 5.51 10.84 8.62
N ILE A 168 6.56 11.42 9.19
CA ILE A 168 7.45 10.73 10.13
C ILE A 168 6.68 10.29 11.37
N GLN A 169 5.85 11.18 11.94
CA GLN A 169 5.03 10.82 13.11
C GLN A 169 4.03 9.71 12.76
N ILE A 170 3.32 9.82 11.63
CA ILE A 170 2.39 8.79 11.17
C ILE A 170 3.07 7.42 11.08
N ILE A 171 4.28 7.36 10.53
CA ILE A 171 5.01 6.10 10.39
C ILE A 171 5.51 5.56 11.73
N CYS A 172 5.95 6.42 12.65
CA CYS A 172 6.29 5.99 14.00
C CYS A 172 5.07 5.45 14.75
N ASP A 173 3.92 6.13 14.67
CA ASP A 173 2.68 5.67 15.31
C ASP A 173 2.24 4.31 14.74
N LEU A 174 2.35 4.10 13.43
CA LEU A 174 2.07 2.81 12.80
C LEU A 174 3.08 1.72 13.19
N ALA A 175 4.34 2.06 13.40
CA ALA A 175 5.34 1.12 13.88
C ALA A 175 5.04 0.67 15.32
N GLU A 176 4.60 1.59 16.18
CA GLU A 176 4.20 1.27 17.57
C GLU A 176 3.04 0.27 17.65
N GLU A 177 2.12 0.31 16.68
CA GLU A 177 1.00 -0.62 16.59
C GLU A 177 1.39 -2.05 16.16
N LEU A 178 2.57 -2.23 15.54
CA LEU A 178 3.02 -3.55 15.09
C LEU A 178 3.41 -4.42 16.28
N PRO A 179 3.08 -5.73 16.27
CA PRO A 179 3.72 -6.70 17.16
C PRO A 179 5.22 -6.81 16.86
N GLU A 180 6.00 -7.34 17.82
CA GLU A 180 7.38 -7.71 17.55
C GLU A 180 7.46 -8.73 16.42
N ALA A 181 8.47 -8.59 15.56
CA ALA A 181 8.68 -9.52 14.46
C ALA A 181 9.09 -10.91 15.00
N PRO A 182 8.41 -12.00 14.60
CA PRO A 182 8.69 -13.34 15.11
C PRO A 182 9.99 -13.93 14.55
N VAL A 183 10.51 -13.35 13.48
CA VAL A 183 11.75 -13.74 12.81
C VAL A 183 12.53 -12.50 12.41
N LYS A 184 13.81 -12.66 12.05
CA LYS A 184 14.63 -11.57 11.49
C LYS A 184 13.89 -10.90 10.34
N SER A 185 13.67 -9.59 10.42
CA SER A 185 12.79 -8.85 9.54
C SER A 185 13.35 -7.48 9.20
N TRP A 186 12.85 -6.84 8.14
CA TRP A 186 13.39 -5.56 7.65
C TRP A 186 12.31 -4.54 7.36
N PHE A 187 12.63 -3.29 7.70
CA PHE A 187 11.90 -2.10 7.29
C PHE A 187 12.54 -1.51 6.02
N LEU A 188 11.74 -1.29 4.98
CA LEU A 188 12.18 -0.77 3.68
C LEU A 188 11.50 0.55 3.37
N CYS A 189 12.26 1.60 3.10
CA CYS A 189 11.69 2.90 2.72
C CYS A 189 12.58 3.67 1.75
N ASP A 190 12.05 4.76 1.22
CA ASP A 190 12.83 5.71 0.45
C ASP A 190 13.63 6.67 1.37
N SER A 191 14.41 7.55 0.77
CA SER A 191 15.25 8.51 1.51
C SER A 191 14.47 9.57 2.29
N TRP A 192 13.17 9.71 2.08
CA TRP A 192 12.34 10.63 2.82
C TRP A 192 12.09 10.15 4.25
N TYR A 193 11.87 8.84 4.42
CA TYR A 193 11.54 8.22 5.70
C TYR A 193 12.78 7.79 6.49
N THR A 194 13.99 7.94 5.96
CA THR A 194 15.25 7.54 6.61
C THR A 194 15.65 8.55 7.68
N SER A 195 15.02 8.50 8.85
CA SER A 195 15.36 9.30 10.03
C SER A 195 15.65 8.40 11.22
N GLY A 196 16.52 8.84 12.17
CA GLY A 196 16.81 8.07 13.39
C GLY A 196 15.53 7.65 14.10
N LYS A 197 14.61 8.60 14.35
CA LYS A 197 13.33 8.32 15.02
C LYS A 197 12.53 7.18 14.37
N VAL A 198 12.48 7.11 13.05
CA VAL A 198 11.76 6.03 12.34
C VAL A 198 12.52 4.71 12.48
N MET A 199 13.84 4.73 12.28
CA MET A 199 14.67 3.52 12.40
C MET A 199 14.59 2.92 13.81
N ASP A 200 14.65 3.76 14.85
CA ASP A 200 14.53 3.33 16.25
C ASP A 200 13.16 2.72 16.54
N ALA A 201 12.07 3.32 16.00
CA ALA A 201 10.72 2.81 16.19
C ALA A 201 10.55 1.40 15.57
N PHE A 202 11.13 1.16 14.39
CA PHE A 202 11.09 -0.15 13.75
C PHE A 202 12.04 -1.16 14.41
N LEU A 203 13.23 -0.72 14.83
CA LEU A 203 14.18 -1.56 15.55
C LEU A 203 13.59 -2.08 16.86
N ALA A 204 12.85 -1.24 17.60
CA ALA A 204 12.13 -1.63 18.82
C ALA A 204 11.07 -2.72 18.57
N LYS A 205 10.70 -2.97 17.32
CA LYS A 205 9.78 -4.05 16.89
C LYS A 205 10.48 -5.21 16.18
N GLY A 206 11.82 -5.26 16.23
CA GLY A 206 12.61 -6.33 15.63
C GLY A 206 12.84 -6.21 14.12
N PHE A 207 12.64 -5.00 13.55
CA PHE A 207 12.89 -4.74 12.12
C PHE A 207 14.17 -3.94 11.95
N ASP A 208 15.19 -4.52 11.34
CA ASP A 208 16.33 -3.75 10.84
C ASP A 208 15.93 -2.89 9.65
N THR A 209 16.59 -1.76 9.45
CA THR A 209 16.27 -0.84 8.35
C THR A 209 17.20 -1.06 7.16
N THR A 210 16.63 -1.23 5.97
CA THR A 210 17.35 -1.11 4.69
C THR A 210 16.63 -0.09 3.82
N ALA A 211 17.31 1.02 3.49
CA ALA A 211 16.64 2.18 2.90
C ALA A 211 17.54 2.95 1.94
N ALA A 212 16.93 3.75 1.03
CA ALA A 212 17.68 4.77 0.30
C ALA A 212 18.11 5.88 1.26
N LEU A 213 19.24 6.50 0.96
CA LEU A 213 19.84 7.53 1.78
C LEU A 213 20.09 8.79 0.94
N LYS A 214 19.81 9.96 1.52
CA LYS A 214 20.15 11.24 0.87
C LYS A 214 21.66 11.46 0.90
N THR A 215 22.24 11.94 -0.20
CA THR A 215 23.69 12.15 -0.35
C THR A 215 24.24 13.32 0.46
N ASN A 216 23.38 14.14 1.06
CA ASN A 216 23.76 15.18 2.01
C ASN A 216 23.94 14.67 3.47
N ARG A 217 23.69 13.38 3.71
CA ARG A 217 23.96 12.75 5.02
C ARG A 217 25.45 12.67 5.29
N VAL A 218 25.79 12.62 6.56
CA VAL A 218 27.19 12.67 7.02
C VAL A 218 27.65 11.28 7.45
N ILE A 219 28.78 10.86 6.96
CA ILE A 219 29.55 9.68 7.35
C ILE A 219 30.91 10.10 7.92
N PHE A 220 31.65 9.18 8.53
CA PHE A 220 32.92 9.44 9.19
C PHE A 220 34.03 8.49 8.68
N PRO A 221 34.35 8.53 7.37
CA PRO A 221 35.42 7.69 6.82
C PRO A 221 36.75 8.04 7.49
N ARG A 222 37.40 7.04 8.08
CA ARG A 222 38.65 7.20 8.86
C ARG A 222 38.53 8.26 9.98
N GLY A 223 37.32 8.39 10.59
CA GLY A 223 37.07 9.38 11.64
C GLY A 223 36.82 10.81 11.17
N ILE A 224 36.91 11.08 9.85
CA ILE A 224 36.74 12.42 9.29
C ILE A 224 35.28 12.64 8.90
N ARG A 225 34.67 13.69 9.45
CA ARG A 225 33.30 14.08 9.16
C ARG A 225 33.15 14.58 7.73
N GLN A 226 32.40 13.87 6.89
CA GLN A 226 32.16 14.25 5.49
C GLN A 226 30.71 13.96 5.05
N GLN A 227 30.18 14.80 4.17
CA GLN A 227 28.93 14.46 3.48
C GLN A 227 29.19 13.38 2.44
N ILE A 228 28.23 12.45 2.28
CA ILE A 228 28.31 11.34 1.31
C ILE A 228 28.62 11.85 -0.10
N GLY A 229 27.91 12.89 -0.56
CA GLY A 229 28.10 13.44 -1.91
C GLY A 229 29.49 14.03 -2.13
N GLU A 230 30.09 14.65 -1.12
CA GLU A 230 31.46 15.19 -1.19
C GLU A 230 32.50 14.06 -1.16
N PHE A 231 32.35 13.12 -0.22
CA PHE A 231 33.23 11.96 -0.15
C PHE A 231 33.26 11.16 -1.44
N ALA A 232 32.08 10.95 -2.06
CA ALA A 232 31.95 10.16 -3.28
C ALA A 232 32.70 10.73 -4.49
N LYS A 233 33.04 12.06 -4.53
CA LYS A 233 33.82 12.67 -5.58
C LYS A 233 35.26 12.16 -5.63
N TYR A 234 35.78 11.64 -4.52
CA TYR A 234 37.16 11.16 -4.41
C TYR A 234 37.30 9.65 -4.63
N LEU A 235 36.21 8.94 -4.80
CA LEU A 235 36.21 7.47 -5.03
C LEU A 235 36.82 7.16 -6.40
N ARG A 236 37.60 6.09 -6.45
CA ARG A 236 38.17 5.55 -7.72
C ARG A 236 37.72 4.12 -7.89
N LYS A 237 37.58 3.67 -9.14
CA LYS A 237 37.23 2.27 -9.45
C LYS A 237 38.25 1.27 -8.90
N SER A 238 39.50 1.72 -8.74
CA SER A 238 40.60 0.92 -8.19
C SER A 238 40.67 0.86 -6.67
N ASP A 239 39.80 1.59 -5.96
CA ASP A 239 39.82 1.58 -4.48
C ASP A 239 39.41 0.22 -3.98
N ASN A 240 40.11 -0.30 -2.96
CA ASN A 240 39.89 -1.65 -2.40
C ASN A 240 38.47 -1.91 -1.91
N ASN A 241 37.73 -0.84 -1.54
CA ASN A 241 36.36 -0.93 -1.05
C ASN A 241 35.31 -0.67 -2.15
N VAL A 242 35.75 -0.52 -3.42
CA VAL A 242 34.85 -0.38 -4.58
C VAL A 242 34.79 -1.71 -5.33
N ARG A 243 33.60 -2.24 -5.50
CA ARG A 243 33.38 -3.51 -6.20
C ARG A 243 32.30 -3.34 -7.27
N LEU A 244 32.42 -4.12 -8.34
CA LEU A 244 31.36 -4.24 -9.33
C LEU A 244 30.32 -5.24 -8.84
N VAL A 245 29.07 -4.81 -8.73
CA VAL A 245 27.95 -5.59 -8.22
C VAL A 245 26.84 -5.60 -9.27
N THR A 246 26.14 -6.74 -9.43
CA THR A 246 25.04 -6.88 -10.39
C THR A 246 23.71 -6.95 -9.61
N VAL A 247 22.76 -6.07 -9.94
CA VAL A 247 21.41 -6.07 -9.38
C VAL A 247 20.40 -6.20 -10.52
N GLY A 248 19.72 -7.33 -10.59
CA GLY A 248 18.90 -7.66 -11.76
C GLY A 248 19.75 -7.69 -13.04
N SER A 249 19.40 -6.89 -14.03
CA SER A 249 20.14 -6.76 -15.29
C SER A 249 21.18 -5.62 -15.31
N ARG A 250 21.37 -4.90 -14.22
CA ARG A 250 22.22 -3.68 -14.17
C ARG A 250 23.47 -3.91 -13.34
N GLN A 251 24.57 -3.30 -13.72
CA GLN A 251 25.84 -3.34 -13.02
C GLN A 251 26.16 -1.97 -12.39
N PHE A 252 26.69 -2.02 -11.15
CA PHE A 252 27.04 -0.83 -10.39
C PHE A 252 28.43 -0.98 -9.77
N TYR A 253 29.23 0.08 -9.79
CA TYR A 253 30.37 0.22 -8.90
C TYR A 253 29.86 0.67 -7.54
N VAL A 254 30.13 -0.11 -6.51
CA VAL A 254 29.61 0.09 -5.15
C VAL A 254 30.77 0.22 -4.19
N TYR A 255 30.86 1.37 -3.52
CA TYR A 255 31.73 1.56 -2.35
C TYR A 255 30.95 1.20 -1.11
N ARG A 256 31.53 0.35 -0.24
CA ARG A 256 30.95 -0.05 1.04
C ARG A 256 31.66 0.68 2.18
N TYR A 257 30.92 1.44 2.94
CA TYR A 257 31.31 2.07 4.19
C TYR A 257 30.65 1.34 5.35
N GLU A 258 31.39 1.05 6.41
CA GLU A 258 30.90 0.51 7.68
C GLU A 258 31.31 1.46 8.80
N GLY A 259 30.35 1.91 9.59
CA GLY A 259 30.60 2.83 10.69
C GLY A 259 29.40 3.66 11.06
N SER A 260 29.63 4.68 11.89
CA SER A 260 28.58 5.58 12.31
C SER A 260 28.09 6.48 11.18
N LEU A 261 26.82 6.77 11.21
CA LEU A 261 26.13 7.75 10.41
C LEU A 261 25.48 8.75 11.36
N ASN A 262 25.35 10.01 10.98
CA ASN A 262 24.73 11.00 11.86
C ASN A 262 23.33 10.54 12.32
N GLY A 263 23.20 10.23 13.63
CA GLY A 263 21.99 9.68 14.26
C GLY A 263 21.84 8.15 14.20
N VAL A 264 22.92 7.41 13.84
CA VAL A 264 22.98 5.94 13.89
C VAL A 264 24.40 5.52 14.24
N ASP A 265 24.55 4.74 15.32
CA ASP A 265 25.87 4.40 15.85
C ASP A 265 26.65 3.43 14.96
N SER A 266 25.99 2.51 14.31
CA SER A 266 26.60 1.54 13.40
C SER A 266 25.67 1.23 12.23
N ALA A 267 26.19 1.37 11.01
CA ALA A 267 25.46 1.07 9.79
C ALA A 267 26.41 0.72 8.64
N VAL A 268 25.89 0.00 7.67
CA VAL A 268 26.50 -0.13 6.34
C VAL A 268 25.89 0.93 5.44
N VAL A 269 26.75 1.72 4.78
CA VAL A 269 26.33 2.65 3.73
C VAL A 269 26.97 2.23 2.41
N LEU A 270 26.13 2.07 1.38
CA LEU A 270 26.54 1.72 0.04
C LEU A 270 26.43 2.96 -0.86
N LEU A 271 27.53 3.34 -1.51
CA LEU A 271 27.57 4.41 -2.51
C LEU A 271 27.65 3.77 -3.90
N CYS A 272 26.56 3.90 -4.66
CA CYS A 272 26.38 3.17 -5.91
C CYS A 272 26.40 4.10 -7.12
N TYR A 273 27.23 3.77 -8.09
CA TYR A 273 27.24 4.40 -9.40
C TYR A 273 26.93 3.37 -10.48
N PRO A 274 26.05 3.65 -11.46
CA PRO A 274 25.88 2.78 -12.61
C PRO A 274 27.24 2.61 -13.32
N LYS A 275 27.52 1.41 -13.82
CA LYS A 275 28.81 1.05 -14.44
C LYS A 275 29.27 2.06 -15.50
N ASP A 276 28.32 2.50 -16.36
CA ASP A 276 28.61 3.38 -17.49
C ASP A 276 28.57 4.88 -17.12
N SER A 277 28.27 5.18 -15.85
CA SER A 277 28.09 6.55 -15.36
C SER A 277 28.83 6.82 -14.05
N PHE A 278 29.93 6.12 -13.83
CA PHE A 278 30.75 6.29 -12.63
C PHE A 278 31.21 7.76 -12.52
N GLN A 279 30.95 8.39 -11.36
CA GLN A 279 31.22 9.80 -11.03
C GLN A 279 30.55 10.87 -11.94
N LYS A 280 29.61 10.49 -12.81
CA LYS A 280 28.79 11.50 -13.50
C LYS A 280 27.85 12.18 -12.51
N VAL A 281 27.68 13.49 -12.65
CA VAL A 281 26.80 14.30 -11.80
C VAL A 281 25.37 13.74 -11.82
N GLY A 282 24.77 13.58 -10.63
CA GLY A 282 23.38 13.13 -10.49
C GLY A 282 23.17 11.62 -10.63
N THR A 283 24.24 10.80 -10.79
CA THR A 283 24.12 9.33 -10.92
C THR A 283 24.41 8.58 -9.62
N LEU A 284 24.97 9.26 -8.61
CA LEU A 284 25.19 8.67 -7.28
C LEU A 284 23.86 8.36 -6.60
N THR A 285 23.71 7.12 -6.17
CA THR A 285 22.67 6.71 -5.22
C THR A 285 23.31 6.13 -3.96
N ALA A 286 22.71 6.38 -2.81
CA ALA A 286 23.20 5.84 -1.55
C ALA A 286 22.13 5.01 -0.87
N PHE A 287 22.54 3.92 -0.23
CA PHE A 287 21.69 3.02 0.55
C PHE A 287 22.27 2.81 1.95
N LEU A 288 21.40 2.53 2.88
CA LEU A 288 21.71 2.26 4.28
C LEU A 288 21.21 0.87 4.66
N SER A 289 21.96 0.14 5.49
CA SER A 289 21.45 -0.97 6.29
C SER A 289 21.90 -0.83 7.74
N THR A 290 20.99 -0.98 8.70
CA THR A 290 21.33 -1.11 10.13
C THR A 290 21.81 -2.51 10.47
N ASP A 291 21.46 -3.51 9.66
CA ASP A 291 22.03 -4.84 9.77
C ASP A 291 23.41 -4.90 9.11
N CYS A 292 24.46 -4.80 9.92
CA CYS A 292 25.85 -4.82 9.47
C CYS A 292 26.31 -6.22 9.00
N SER A 293 25.56 -7.27 9.30
CA SER A 293 25.91 -8.64 8.88
C SER A 293 25.63 -8.90 7.39
N LEU A 294 24.78 -8.09 6.77
CA LEU A 294 24.43 -8.26 5.36
C LEU A 294 25.60 -7.90 4.43
N SER A 295 25.83 -8.72 3.44
CA SER A 295 26.73 -8.41 2.34
C SER A 295 26.18 -7.26 1.45
N THR A 296 27.04 -6.63 0.67
CA THR A 296 26.64 -5.61 -0.29
C THR A 296 25.54 -6.07 -1.24
N GLN A 297 25.63 -7.31 -1.74
CA GLN A 297 24.62 -7.89 -2.64
C GLN A 297 23.27 -8.05 -1.92
N GLN A 298 23.28 -8.61 -0.71
CA GLN A 298 22.05 -8.82 0.07
C GLN A 298 21.34 -7.50 0.38
N ILE A 299 22.07 -6.42 0.73
CA ILE A 299 21.47 -5.10 0.98
C ILE A 299 20.77 -4.58 -0.28
N LEU A 300 21.40 -4.68 -1.45
CA LEU A 300 20.85 -4.18 -2.70
C LEU A 300 19.65 -5.03 -3.17
N ASP A 301 19.75 -6.34 -3.04
CA ASP A 301 18.66 -7.26 -3.38
C ASP A 301 17.46 -7.02 -2.46
N LEU A 302 17.70 -6.88 -1.15
CA LEU A 302 16.68 -6.57 -0.16
C LEU A 302 15.99 -5.23 -0.45
N TYR A 303 16.78 -4.18 -0.72
CA TYR A 303 16.20 -2.87 -1.07
C TYR A 303 15.35 -2.94 -2.35
N SER A 304 15.71 -3.78 -3.31
CA SER A 304 14.94 -3.94 -4.54
C SER A 304 13.50 -4.41 -4.29
N LEU A 305 13.26 -5.14 -3.19
CA LEU A 305 11.94 -5.60 -2.77
C LEU A 305 11.00 -4.47 -2.35
N ARG A 306 11.54 -3.26 -2.05
CA ARG A 306 10.73 -2.06 -1.83
C ARG A 306 9.78 -1.78 -3.01
N TRP A 307 10.15 -2.18 -4.23
CA TRP A 307 9.32 -2.02 -5.41
C TRP A 307 7.91 -2.63 -5.30
N GLN A 308 7.68 -3.53 -4.37
CA GLN A 308 6.37 -4.13 -4.12
C GLN A 308 5.30 -3.06 -3.83
N ILE A 309 5.64 -1.96 -3.15
CA ILE A 309 4.68 -0.89 -2.85
C ILE A 309 4.27 -0.10 -4.10
N GLU A 310 5.17 0.05 -5.05
CA GLU A 310 4.88 0.69 -6.33
C GLU A 310 3.94 -0.17 -7.19
N VAL A 311 4.15 -1.50 -7.17
CA VAL A 311 3.26 -2.47 -7.81
C VAL A 311 1.89 -2.44 -7.14
N PHE A 312 1.84 -2.39 -5.81
CA PHE A 312 0.60 -2.25 -5.05
C PHE A 312 -0.18 -0.99 -5.46
N PHE A 313 0.44 0.20 -5.42
CA PHE A 313 -0.22 1.44 -5.81
C PHE A 313 -0.74 1.40 -7.24
N ARG A 314 0.06 0.88 -8.18
CA ARG A 314 -0.34 0.72 -9.58
C ARG A 314 -1.59 -0.16 -9.71
N ARG A 315 -1.64 -1.30 -9.00
CA ARG A 315 -2.79 -2.21 -9.00
C ARG A 315 -4.03 -1.56 -8.39
N CYS A 316 -3.91 -0.91 -7.24
CA CYS A 316 -5.02 -0.21 -6.60
C CYS A 316 -5.57 0.93 -7.47
N LYS A 317 -4.70 1.72 -8.10
CA LYS A 317 -5.12 2.80 -9.02
C LYS A 317 -5.79 2.27 -10.28
N SER A 318 -5.20 1.26 -10.92
CA SER A 318 -5.70 0.75 -12.20
C SER A 318 -6.91 -0.17 -12.08
N GLN A 319 -7.05 -0.94 -11.00
CA GLN A 319 -8.08 -1.96 -10.85
C GLN A 319 -9.17 -1.61 -9.84
N LEU A 320 -8.84 -0.84 -8.80
CA LEU A 320 -9.76 -0.49 -7.72
C LEU A 320 -10.10 1.01 -7.68
N ALA A 321 -9.64 1.78 -8.67
CA ALA A 321 -9.88 3.22 -8.80
C ALA A 321 -9.48 4.04 -7.56
N PHE A 322 -8.39 3.63 -6.88
CA PHE A 322 -7.91 4.21 -5.62
C PHE A 322 -7.77 5.74 -5.66
N ASP A 323 -7.40 6.32 -6.80
CA ASP A 323 -7.21 7.77 -7.02
C ASP A 323 -8.32 8.41 -7.88
N GLN A 324 -9.32 7.65 -8.37
CA GLN A 324 -10.33 8.15 -9.30
C GLN A 324 -11.67 8.51 -8.62
N TYR A 325 -11.80 8.30 -7.30
CA TYR A 325 -13.02 8.63 -6.56
C TYR A 325 -13.44 10.10 -6.70
N GLN A 326 -14.75 10.35 -6.62
CA GLN A 326 -15.37 11.68 -6.68
C GLN A 326 -15.99 12.07 -5.32
N ILE A 327 -15.35 11.68 -4.22
CA ILE A 327 -15.76 11.97 -2.84
C ILE A 327 -15.06 13.25 -2.40
N ARG A 328 -15.77 14.13 -1.68
CA ARG A 328 -15.24 15.42 -1.23
C ARG A 328 -14.97 15.48 0.27
N SER A 329 -15.62 14.65 1.08
CA SER A 329 -15.40 14.64 2.54
C SER A 329 -14.19 13.77 2.92
N SER A 330 -13.40 14.23 3.86
CA SER A 330 -12.25 13.48 4.40
C SER A 330 -12.66 12.14 4.99
N LEU A 331 -13.79 12.09 5.69
CA LEU A 331 -14.34 10.86 6.24
C LEU A 331 -14.66 9.86 5.14
N GLY A 332 -15.36 10.31 4.09
CA GLY A 332 -15.72 9.46 2.96
C GLY A 332 -14.50 8.94 2.21
N ILE A 333 -13.44 9.74 2.07
CA ILE A 333 -12.18 9.34 1.42
C ILE A 333 -11.46 8.29 2.25
N ARG A 334 -11.31 8.49 3.57
CA ARG A 334 -10.71 7.49 4.47
C ARG A 334 -11.46 6.16 4.40
N ARG A 335 -12.79 6.18 4.47
CA ARG A 335 -13.65 5.01 4.35
C ARG A 335 -13.52 4.31 2.99
N PHE A 336 -13.46 5.09 1.91
CA PHE A 336 -13.25 4.55 0.57
C PHE A 336 -11.89 3.84 0.45
N TRP A 337 -10.81 4.44 0.96
CA TRP A 337 -9.50 3.80 0.96
C TRP A 337 -9.45 2.56 1.85
N LEU A 338 -10.10 2.60 3.02
CA LEU A 338 -10.24 1.42 3.89
C LEU A 338 -10.94 0.26 3.16
N LEU A 339 -12.04 0.54 2.45
CA LEU A 339 -12.75 -0.48 1.68
C LEU A 339 -11.95 -0.95 0.44
N THR A 340 -11.11 -0.08 -0.13
CA THR A 340 -10.15 -0.49 -1.17
C THR A 340 -9.08 -1.43 -0.61
N SER A 341 -8.58 -1.16 0.61
CA SER A 341 -7.66 -2.06 1.31
C SER A 341 -8.30 -3.42 1.61
N LEU A 342 -9.57 -3.42 2.04
CA LEU A 342 -10.34 -4.64 2.27
C LEU A 342 -10.54 -5.45 0.97
N ALA A 343 -10.85 -4.76 -0.14
CA ALA A 343 -10.96 -5.39 -1.46
C ALA A 343 -9.63 -6.02 -1.91
N TYR A 344 -8.53 -5.30 -1.71
CA TYR A 344 -7.19 -5.81 -2.02
C TYR A 344 -6.84 -7.04 -1.16
N PHE A 345 -7.10 -6.97 0.15
CA PHE A 345 -6.88 -8.06 1.10
C PHE A 345 -7.62 -9.34 0.66
N PHE A 346 -8.91 -9.24 0.34
CA PHE A 346 -9.69 -10.41 -0.09
C PHE A 346 -9.14 -11.01 -1.38
N CYS A 347 -8.75 -10.20 -2.37
CA CYS A 347 -8.12 -10.71 -3.58
C CYS A 347 -6.83 -11.50 -3.29
N CYS A 348 -5.99 -11.01 -2.38
CA CYS A 348 -4.76 -11.68 -2.00
C CYS A 348 -4.97 -12.90 -1.08
N SER A 349 -6.16 -13.06 -0.51
CA SER A 349 -6.51 -14.16 0.42
C SER A 349 -7.19 -15.35 -0.26
N VAL A 350 -7.51 -15.26 -1.55
CA VAL A 350 -8.08 -16.39 -2.30
C VAL A 350 -7.08 -17.54 -2.34
N PRO A 351 -7.48 -18.76 -1.95
CA PRO A 351 -6.62 -19.94 -2.07
C PRO A 351 -6.23 -20.18 -3.54
N ALA A 352 -4.94 -20.20 -3.82
CA ALA A 352 -4.38 -20.49 -5.13
C ALA A 352 -2.96 -21.06 -4.96
N GLU A 353 -2.44 -21.78 -5.94
CA GLU A 353 -1.05 -22.24 -5.94
C GLU A 353 -0.06 -21.08 -5.81
N THR A 354 -0.37 -19.96 -6.48
CA THR A 354 0.38 -18.69 -6.38
C THR A 354 -0.59 -17.56 -6.06
N PRO A 355 -0.85 -17.27 -4.78
CA PRO A 355 -1.73 -16.19 -4.38
C PRO A 355 -1.27 -14.86 -4.96
N SER A 356 -2.13 -14.18 -5.71
CA SER A 356 -1.84 -12.86 -6.25
C SER A 356 -3.11 -12.01 -6.35
N PHE A 357 -2.95 -10.70 -6.26
CA PHE A 357 -4.08 -9.77 -6.39
C PHE A 357 -4.89 -9.98 -7.69
N LEU A 358 -4.20 -10.16 -8.83
CA LEU A 358 -4.89 -10.31 -10.12
C LEU A 358 -5.63 -11.65 -10.23
N ALA A 359 -5.06 -12.73 -9.72
CA ALA A 359 -5.72 -14.03 -9.67
C ALA A 359 -6.99 -13.96 -8.80
N GLY A 360 -6.90 -13.33 -7.62
CA GLY A 360 -8.05 -13.13 -6.75
C GLY A 360 -9.12 -12.21 -7.33
N LEU A 361 -8.72 -11.13 -8.01
CA LEU A 361 -9.66 -10.25 -8.70
C LEU A 361 -10.41 -11.02 -9.80
N THR A 362 -9.71 -11.84 -10.59
CA THR A 362 -10.33 -12.70 -11.61
C THR A 362 -11.27 -13.73 -10.97
N PHE A 363 -10.87 -14.32 -9.86
CA PHE A 363 -11.72 -15.24 -9.10
C PHE A 363 -13.04 -14.57 -8.69
N PHE A 364 -13.00 -13.39 -8.05
CA PHE A 364 -14.22 -12.69 -7.62
C PHE A 364 -15.09 -12.27 -8.81
N ARG A 365 -14.52 -11.78 -9.90
CA ARG A 365 -15.25 -11.48 -11.14
C ARG A 365 -16.02 -12.71 -11.66
N ASN A 366 -15.36 -13.84 -11.71
CA ASN A 366 -15.97 -15.09 -12.15
C ASN A 366 -17.05 -15.58 -11.18
N GLN A 367 -16.83 -15.47 -9.87
CA GLN A 367 -17.82 -15.87 -8.86
C GLN A 367 -19.07 -14.99 -8.92
N ILE A 368 -18.92 -13.67 -9.00
CA ILE A 368 -20.04 -12.74 -9.13
C ILE A 368 -20.84 -13.05 -10.38
N SER A 369 -20.18 -13.30 -11.51
CA SER A 369 -20.85 -13.66 -12.77
C SER A 369 -21.62 -14.98 -12.64
N LYS A 370 -21.01 -16.03 -12.08
CA LYS A 370 -21.66 -17.32 -11.82
C LYS A 370 -22.88 -17.18 -10.89
N GLU A 371 -22.74 -16.42 -9.81
CA GLU A 371 -23.80 -16.17 -8.83
C GLU A 371 -24.99 -15.44 -9.49
N ARG A 372 -24.73 -14.46 -10.36
CA ARG A 372 -25.77 -13.74 -11.13
C ARG A 372 -26.49 -14.63 -12.14
N ILE A 373 -25.74 -15.40 -12.92
CA ILE A 373 -26.32 -16.35 -13.88
C ILE A 373 -27.19 -17.37 -13.14
N SER A 374 -26.70 -17.91 -12.03
CA SER A 374 -27.48 -18.87 -11.23
C SER A 374 -28.76 -18.24 -10.69
N PHE A 375 -28.71 -16.98 -10.21
CA PHE A 375 -29.90 -16.27 -9.75
C PHE A 375 -30.93 -16.12 -10.88
N ILE A 376 -30.52 -15.65 -12.05
CA ILE A 376 -31.40 -15.46 -13.20
C ILE A 376 -32.03 -16.80 -13.64
N TYR A 377 -31.21 -17.86 -13.73
CA TYR A 377 -31.68 -19.20 -14.08
C TYR A 377 -32.74 -19.72 -13.12
N PHE A 378 -32.48 -19.65 -11.80
CA PHE A 378 -33.46 -20.11 -10.81
C PHE A 378 -34.71 -19.23 -10.75
N ALA A 379 -34.58 -17.91 -10.92
CA ALA A 379 -35.74 -17.02 -11.00
C ALA A 379 -36.63 -17.37 -12.21
N GLY A 380 -36.04 -17.65 -13.39
CA GLY A 380 -36.75 -18.13 -14.55
C GLY A 380 -37.47 -19.48 -14.33
N LEU A 381 -36.82 -20.44 -13.65
CA LEU A 381 -37.45 -21.72 -13.27
C LEU A 381 -38.65 -21.54 -12.34
N HIS A 382 -38.68 -20.47 -11.54
CA HIS A 382 -39.79 -20.10 -10.67
C HIS A 382 -40.75 -19.11 -11.32
N HIS A 383 -40.77 -19.06 -12.65
CA HIS A 383 -41.69 -18.24 -13.49
C HIS A 383 -41.60 -16.72 -13.19
N ALA A 384 -40.42 -16.22 -12.82
CA ALA A 384 -40.21 -14.76 -12.75
C ALA A 384 -40.43 -14.14 -14.14
N ASP A 385 -41.04 -12.96 -14.17
CA ASP A 385 -41.28 -12.24 -15.42
C ASP A 385 -39.96 -11.86 -16.09
N LEU A 386 -39.88 -12.00 -17.41
CA LEU A 386 -38.66 -11.71 -18.16
C LEU A 386 -38.30 -10.23 -18.12
N ASP A 387 -39.29 -9.33 -18.21
CA ASP A 387 -39.04 -7.88 -18.16
C ASP A 387 -38.52 -7.44 -16.81
N ASP A 388 -39.04 -8.05 -15.72
CA ASP A 388 -38.48 -7.85 -14.37
C ASP A 388 -37.02 -8.32 -14.26
N LEU A 389 -36.67 -9.46 -14.85
CA LEU A 389 -35.29 -9.96 -14.87
C LEU A 389 -34.38 -9.08 -15.73
N LEU A 390 -34.86 -8.62 -16.90
CA LEU A 390 -34.10 -7.71 -17.75
C LEU A 390 -33.86 -6.36 -17.08
N ALA A 391 -34.84 -5.84 -16.33
CA ALA A 391 -34.71 -4.60 -15.58
C ALA A 391 -33.63 -4.70 -14.44
N LEU A 392 -33.35 -5.90 -13.93
CA LEU A 392 -32.30 -6.12 -12.93
C LEU A 392 -30.89 -6.09 -13.51
N VAL A 393 -30.69 -6.31 -14.82
CA VAL A 393 -29.39 -6.39 -15.48
C VAL A 393 -29.09 -5.20 -16.40
N ALA A 394 -30.09 -4.36 -16.67
CA ALA A 394 -29.95 -3.12 -17.42
C ALA A 394 -29.35 -2.00 -16.57
#